data_3ea332883eb192d0bf3a2117fafd73a6
#
_entry.id   3ea332883eb192d0bf3a2117fafd73a6
#
_cell.length_a   1.000
_cell.length_b   1.000
_cell.length_c   1.000
_cell.angle_alpha   90.00
_cell.angle_beta   90.00
_cell.angle_gamma   90.00
#
_symmetry.space_group_name_H-M   'P 1'
#
loop_
_entity.id
_entity.type
_entity.pdbx_description
1 polymer ?
#
loop_
_entity_poly.entity_id
_entity_poly.type
_entity_poly.pdbx_seq_one_letter_code
_entity_poly.pdbx_strand_id
1 'polypeptide(L)'
;LYYAGKGISYTLYADHVNHMGGTVHPVKEQLLRLQKQIGQIYETVLEEPEDGILKAMVLGDKTELDSEVQKLYQQNGISHVLAISGLHISLIGMGLYKMLKRITGYGMISAIPTMALLMAYGWMTGGSLSSVRAVGMCAIAILADLVGRTYDMLTAMGVMLLVIARTNPLAVKQSAF
;
A
#
# COMPACT_ATOMS: atom_id res chain seq x y z
N LEU A 1 -16.13 4.96 15.71
CA LEU A 1 -15.71 3.64 15.20
C LEU A 1 -14.62 3.73 14.11
N TYR A 2 -14.73 4.69 13.15
CA TYR A 2 -13.74 4.87 12.07
C TYR A 2 -12.31 5.13 12.58
N TYR A 3 -12.15 6.06 13.54
CA TYR A 3 -10.86 6.39 14.13
C TYR A 3 -10.30 5.27 15.02
N ALA A 4 -11.15 4.56 15.75
CA ALA A 4 -10.75 3.43 16.57
C ALA A 4 -10.20 2.26 15.74
N GLY A 5 -10.75 2.01 14.54
CA GLY A 5 -10.23 1.01 13.59
C GLY A 5 -8.85 1.35 13.04
N LYS A 6 -8.46 2.63 13.03
CA LYS A 6 -7.12 3.12 12.67
C LYS A 6 -6.15 3.18 13.86
N GLY A 7 -6.56 2.75 15.05
CA GLY A 7 -5.75 2.84 16.27
C GLY A 7 -5.63 4.26 16.80
N ILE A 8 -6.48 5.19 16.37
CA ILE A 8 -6.50 6.57 16.82
C ILE A 8 -7.48 6.66 17.99
N SER A 9 -6.94 6.84 19.20
CA SER A 9 -7.75 6.96 20.42
C SER A 9 -8.18 8.38 20.72
N TYR A 10 -7.44 9.39 20.24
CA TYR A 10 -7.69 10.81 20.49
C TYR A 10 -7.38 11.62 19.25
N THR A 11 -8.17 12.70 19.03
CA THR A 11 -7.89 13.74 18.05
C THR A 11 -7.56 15.03 18.80
N LEU A 12 -6.41 15.62 18.52
CA LEU A 12 -5.96 16.87 19.11
C LEU A 12 -6.03 17.96 18.03
N TYR A 13 -6.62 19.10 18.38
CA TYR A 13 -6.55 20.31 17.59
C TYR A 13 -5.45 21.19 18.19
N ALA A 14 -4.42 21.50 17.42
CA ALA A 14 -3.30 22.32 17.87
C ALA A 14 -3.18 23.57 16.99
N ASP A 15 -3.16 24.74 17.61
CA ASP A 15 -2.97 26.02 16.91
C ASP A 15 -1.49 26.24 16.53
N HIS A 16 -0.57 25.65 17.28
CA HIS A 16 0.87 25.71 17.01
C HIS A 16 1.53 24.35 17.25
N VAL A 17 2.32 23.88 16.27
CA VAL A 17 3.10 22.66 16.37
C VAL A 17 4.58 22.99 16.32
N ASN A 18 5.29 22.79 17.43
CA ASN A 18 6.74 22.90 17.48
C ASN A 18 7.38 21.54 17.16
N HIS A 19 8.22 21.51 16.13
CA HIS A 19 8.95 20.31 15.73
C HIS A 19 10.08 20.05 16.72
N MET A 20 9.89 19.14 17.67
CA MET A 20 10.98 18.55 18.44
C MET A 20 11.54 17.39 17.64
N GLY A 21 12.83 17.48 17.23
CA GLY A 21 13.48 16.46 16.41
C GLY A 21 13.34 15.07 17.01
N GLY A 22 12.82 14.15 16.21
CA GLY A 22 12.69 12.71 16.53
C GLY A 22 13.61 11.89 15.64
N THR A 23 14.14 10.78 16.17
CA THR A 23 14.91 9.82 15.38
C THR A 23 13.95 9.04 14.47
N VAL A 24 13.94 9.36 13.19
CA VAL A 24 13.21 8.59 12.19
C VAL A 24 14.08 7.42 11.76
N HIS A 25 13.48 6.24 11.61
CA HIS A 25 14.19 5.07 11.11
C HIS A 25 14.77 5.37 9.71
N PRO A 26 16.09 5.19 9.47
CA PRO A 26 16.77 5.69 8.26
C PRO A 26 16.16 5.14 6.96
N VAL A 27 15.70 3.89 6.97
CA VAL A 27 15.03 3.26 5.82
C VAL A 27 13.70 3.96 5.50
N LYS A 28 12.91 4.29 6.52
CA LYS A 28 11.64 5.00 6.34
C LYS A 28 11.87 6.40 5.77
N GLU A 29 12.89 7.08 6.23
CA GLU A 29 13.25 8.41 5.73
C GLU A 29 13.65 8.37 4.24
N GLN A 30 14.45 7.38 3.84
CA GLN A 30 14.84 7.20 2.43
C GLN A 30 13.62 6.89 1.54
N LEU A 31 12.71 6.04 2.00
CA LEU A 31 11.47 5.72 1.26
C LEU A 31 10.57 6.95 1.12
N LEU A 32 10.43 7.77 2.16
CA LEU A 32 9.66 9.01 2.09
C LEU A 32 10.32 10.06 1.18
N ARG A 33 11.66 10.12 1.15
CA ARG A 33 12.39 10.97 0.20
C ARG A 33 12.15 10.52 -1.24
N LEU A 34 12.21 9.22 -1.50
CA LEU A 34 11.91 8.65 -2.81
C LEU A 34 10.47 8.94 -3.24
N GLN A 35 9.50 8.78 -2.32
CA GLN A 35 8.10 9.13 -2.56
C GLN A 35 7.95 10.60 -2.98
N LYS A 36 8.60 11.53 -2.25
CA LYS A 36 8.59 12.94 -2.58
C LYS A 36 9.24 13.25 -3.94
N GLN A 37 10.38 12.61 -4.26
CA GLN A 37 11.04 12.80 -5.55
C GLN A 37 10.15 12.33 -6.71
N ILE A 38 9.49 11.19 -6.59
CA ILE A 38 8.55 10.70 -7.59
C ILE A 38 7.35 11.65 -7.69
N GLY A 39 6.83 12.15 -6.57
CA GLY A 39 5.76 13.15 -6.52
C GLY A 39 6.13 14.42 -7.29
N GLN A 40 7.33 14.95 -7.10
CA GLN A 40 7.82 16.13 -7.83
C GLN A 40 7.95 15.89 -9.34
N ILE A 41 8.29 14.67 -9.77
CA ILE A 41 8.30 14.33 -11.20
C ILE A 41 6.89 14.40 -11.77
N TYR A 42 5.87 13.92 -11.04
CA TYR A 42 4.48 14.02 -11.49
C TYR A 42 4.02 15.47 -11.62
N GLU A 43 4.38 16.36 -10.70
CA GLU A 43 4.10 17.81 -10.78
C GLU A 43 4.72 18.47 -12.01
N THR A 44 5.89 18.01 -12.45
CA THR A 44 6.56 18.57 -13.63
C THR A 44 6.02 18.06 -14.96
N VAL A 45 5.39 16.88 -14.97
CA VAL A 45 4.95 16.20 -16.20
C VAL A 45 3.44 16.31 -16.41
N LEU A 46 2.68 16.48 -15.33
CA LEU A 46 1.22 16.48 -15.35
C LEU A 46 0.68 17.82 -14.86
N GLU A 47 -0.47 18.20 -15.41
CA GLU A 47 -1.22 19.37 -14.94
C GLU A 47 -2.19 19.00 -13.80
N GLU A 48 -2.56 19.98 -12.96
CA GLU A 48 -3.62 19.79 -11.99
C GLU A 48 -4.98 19.55 -12.70
N PRO A 49 -5.84 18.63 -12.23
CA PRO A 49 -5.77 17.81 -11.01
C PRO A 49 -5.17 16.42 -11.20
N GLU A 50 -4.59 16.11 -12.34
CA GLU A 50 -4.14 14.76 -12.71
C GLU A 50 -2.95 14.27 -11.88
N ASP A 51 -2.04 15.16 -11.51
CA ASP A 51 -0.89 14.87 -10.66
C ASP A 51 -1.31 14.41 -9.26
N GLY A 52 -2.26 15.11 -8.63
CA GLY A 52 -2.83 14.76 -7.32
C GLY A 52 -3.54 13.39 -7.34
N ILE A 53 -4.26 13.07 -8.42
CA ILE A 53 -4.91 11.78 -8.62
C ILE A 53 -3.86 10.67 -8.72
N LEU A 54 -2.81 10.85 -9.53
CA LEU A 54 -1.74 9.85 -9.68
C LEU A 54 -0.93 9.66 -8.40
N LYS A 55 -0.59 10.73 -7.68
CA LYS A 55 0.05 10.65 -6.36
C LYS A 55 -0.80 9.85 -5.38
N ALA A 56 -2.12 10.08 -5.34
CA ALA A 56 -3.02 9.31 -4.48
C ALA A 56 -3.07 7.83 -4.87
N MET A 57 -3.13 7.52 -6.17
CA MET A 57 -3.27 6.15 -6.68
C MET A 57 -1.98 5.32 -6.59
N VAL A 58 -0.83 5.94 -6.86
CA VAL A 58 0.47 5.23 -6.96
C VAL A 58 1.28 5.35 -5.67
N LEU A 59 1.37 6.55 -5.11
CA LEU A 59 2.17 6.81 -3.91
C LEU A 59 1.37 6.75 -2.60
N GLY A 60 0.04 6.76 -2.70
CA GLY A 60 -0.86 6.81 -1.53
C GLY A 60 -0.93 8.17 -0.86
N ASP A 61 -0.32 9.17 -1.46
CA ASP A 61 -0.34 10.54 -0.97
C ASP A 61 -1.63 11.24 -1.41
N LYS A 62 -2.47 11.57 -0.43
CA LYS A 62 -3.76 12.22 -0.64
C LYS A 62 -3.75 13.67 -0.19
N THR A 63 -2.59 14.20 0.17
CA THR A 63 -2.48 15.55 0.75
C THR A 63 -2.81 16.64 -0.26
N GLU A 64 -2.52 16.40 -1.52
CA GLU A 64 -2.75 17.34 -2.63
C GLU A 64 -3.99 17.00 -3.46
N LEU A 65 -4.77 16.00 -3.04
CA LEU A 65 -6.00 15.64 -3.73
C LEU A 65 -7.09 16.68 -3.46
N ASP A 66 -7.55 17.33 -4.50
CA ASP A 66 -8.65 18.31 -4.41
C ASP A 66 -9.89 17.67 -3.79
N SER A 67 -10.46 18.40 -2.83
CA SER A 67 -11.66 17.97 -2.12
C SER A 67 -12.89 17.81 -3.03
N GLU A 68 -12.96 18.57 -4.12
CA GLU A 68 -14.03 18.43 -5.12
C GLU A 68 -13.86 17.15 -5.94
N VAL A 69 -12.64 16.86 -6.37
CA VAL A 69 -12.30 15.60 -7.06
C VAL A 69 -12.63 14.42 -6.15
N GLN A 70 -12.23 14.47 -4.89
CA GLN A 70 -12.53 13.41 -3.93
C GLN A 70 -14.05 13.17 -3.78
N LYS A 71 -14.84 14.26 -3.71
CA LYS A 71 -16.31 14.15 -3.64
C LYS A 71 -16.91 13.57 -4.92
N LEU A 72 -16.44 13.97 -6.10
CA LEU A 72 -16.88 13.40 -7.37
C LEU A 72 -16.64 11.89 -7.44
N TYR A 73 -15.45 11.43 -7.04
CA TYR A 73 -15.14 9.99 -6.99
C TYR A 73 -16.01 9.24 -5.96
N GLN A 74 -16.34 9.87 -4.82
CA GLN A 74 -17.26 9.31 -3.82
C GLN A 74 -18.69 9.22 -4.34
N GLN A 75 -19.21 10.28 -4.97
CA GLN A 75 -20.56 10.32 -5.53
C GLN A 75 -20.76 9.29 -6.64
N ASN A 76 -19.73 9.04 -7.45
CA ASN A 76 -19.75 8.04 -8.52
C ASN A 76 -19.45 6.61 -8.01
N GLY A 77 -19.24 6.40 -6.71
CA GLY A 77 -18.96 5.08 -6.12
C GLY A 77 -17.60 4.50 -6.46
N ILE A 78 -16.70 5.29 -7.07
CA ILE A 78 -15.35 4.87 -7.52
C ILE A 78 -14.23 5.37 -6.60
N SER A 79 -14.55 5.76 -5.37
CA SER A 79 -13.56 6.24 -4.38
C SER A 79 -12.47 5.19 -4.07
N HIS A 80 -12.76 3.91 -4.30
CA HIS A 80 -11.78 2.82 -4.16
C HIS A 80 -10.63 2.90 -5.17
N VAL A 81 -10.82 3.59 -6.31
CA VAL A 81 -9.76 3.80 -7.32
C VAL A 81 -8.70 4.78 -6.81
N LEU A 82 -9.11 5.80 -6.01
CA LEU A 82 -8.19 6.74 -5.37
C LEU A 82 -7.40 6.14 -4.19
N ALA A 83 -7.75 4.94 -3.77
CA ALA A 83 -6.95 4.20 -2.81
C ALA A 83 -5.98 3.29 -3.56
N ILE A 84 -4.76 3.14 -3.03
CA ILE A 84 -3.84 2.14 -3.56
C ILE A 84 -4.57 0.80 -3.59
N SER A 85 -4.82 0.30 -4.80
CA SER A 85 -5.54 -0.95 -4.95
C SER A 85 -4.58 -2.13 -4.77
N GLY A 86 -5.09 -3.18 -4.12
CA GLY A 86 -4.36 -4.43 -4.03
C GLY A 86 -3.99 -5.02 -5.40
N LEU A 87 -4.72 -4.62 -6.44
CA LEU A 87 -4.43 -5.00 -7.83
C LEU A 87 -3.08 -4.47 -8.30
N HIS A 88 -2.77 -3.19 -8.07
CA HIS A 88 -1.49 -2.59 -8.45
C HIS A 88 -0.32 -3.29 -7.76
N ILE A 89 -0.45 -3.53 -6.45
CA ILE A 89 0.57 -4.23 -5.66
C ILE A 89 0.77 -5.65 -6.18
N SER A 90 -0.32 -6.38 -6.43
CA SER A 90 -0.23 -7.75 -6.91
C SER A 90 0.31 -7.84 -8.34
N LEU A 91 -0.07 -6.91 -9.23
CA LEU A 91 0.42 -6.87 -10.61
C LEU A 91 1.93 -6.59 -10.64
N ILE A 92 2.39 -5.57 -9.91
CA ILE A 92 3.81 -5.21 -9.82
C ILE A 92 4.60 -6.36 -9.16
N GLY A 93 4.13 -6.86 -8.01
CA GLY A 93 4.82 -7.90 -7.26
C GLY A 93 4.92 -9.21 -8.03
N MET A 94 3.80 -9.74 -8.50
CA MET A 94 3.81 -11.01 -9.24
C MET A 94 4.43 -10.88 -10.63
N GLY A 95 4.29 -9.70 -11.27
CA GLY A 95 4.95 -9.39 -12.53
C GLY A 95 6.48 -9.43 -12.38
N LEU A 96 7.00 -8.70 -11.38
CA LEU A 96 8.42 -8.69 -11.06
C LEU A 96 8.94 -10.08 -10.68
N TYR A 97 8.21 -10.80 -9.82
CA TYR A 97 8.58 -12.16 -9.43
C TYR A 97 8.73 -13.08 -10.63
N LYS A 98 7.72 -13.12 -11.50
CA LYS A 98 7.73 -13.95 -12.71
C LYS A 98 8.85 -13.54 -13.68
N MET A 99 9.07 -12.24 -13.85
CA MET A 99 10.15 -11.72 -14.69
C MET A 99 11.52 -12.14 -14.15
N LEU A 100 11.78 -11.94 -12.87
CA LEU A 100 13.04 -12.34 -12.24
C LEU A 100 13.23 -13.86 -12.27
N LYS A 101 12.18 -14.63 -11.99
CA LYS A 101 12.23 -16.10 -12.06
C LYS A 101 12.55 -16.59 -13.48
N ARG A 102 12.05 -15.90 -14.51
CA ARG A 102 12.35 -16.23 -15.91
C ARG A 102 13.81 -15.93 -16.27
N ILE A 103 14.40 -14.88 -15.70
CA ILE A 103 15.78 -14.46 -15.96
C ILE A 103 16.76 -15.33 -15.17
N THR A 104 16.50 -15.55 -13.88
CA THR A 104 17.43 -16.26 -12.98
C THR A 104 17.27 -17.77 -13.02
N GLY A 105 16.10 -18.27 -13.43
CA GLY A 105 15.75 -19.69 -13.36
C GLY A 105 15.42 -20.21 -11.96
N TYR A 106 15.65 -19.41 -10.90
CA TYR A 106 15.51 -19.83 -9.51
C TYR A 106 14.43 -19.05 -8.77
N GLY A 107 13.44 -19.76 -8.21
CA GLY A 107 12.33 -19.13 -7.47
C GLY A 107 12.78 -18.40 -6.20
N MET A 108 13.68 -19.00 -5.40
CA MET A 108 14.19 -18.40 -4.15
C MET A 108 14.94 -17.09 -4.40
N ILE A 109 15.81 -17.04 -5.42
CA ILE A 109 16.59 -15.85 -5.76
C ILE A 109 15.67 -14.72 -6.22
N SER A 110 14.56 -15.05 -6.88
CA SER A 110 13.58 -14.08 -7.35
C SER A 110 12.62 -13.63 -6.24
N ALA A 111 12.35 -14.48 -5.27
CA ALA A 111 11.43 -14.19 -4.17
C ALA A 111 11.97 -13.10 -3.23
N ILE A 112 13.27 -13.14 -2.89
CA ILE A 112 13.88 -12.22 -1.93
C ILE A 112 13.77 -10.76 -2.38
N PRO A 113 14.25 -10.36 -3.58
CA PRO A 113 14.15 -8.96 -4.00
C PRO A 113 12.70 -8.53 -4.25
N THR A 114 11.84 -9.43 -4.70
CA THR A 114 10.41 -9.12 -4.88
C THR A 114 9.75 -8.83 -3.55
N MET A 115 9.99 -9.65 -2.53
CA MET A 115 9.43 -9.42 -1.18
C MET A 115 9.98 -8.15 -0.55
N ALA A 116 11.28 -7.87 -0.70
CA ALA A 116 11.88 -6.64 -0.22
C ALA A 116 11.23 -5.40 -0.86
N LEU A 117 11.00 -5.43 -2.18
CA LEU A 117 10.32 -4.35 -2.90
C LEU A 117 8.87 -4.19 -2.43
N LEU A 118 8.12 -5.29 -2.30
CA LEU A 118 6.72 -5.24 -1.85
C LEU A 118 6.59 -4.69 -0.44
N MET A 119 7.48 -5.07 0.48
CA MET A 119 7.51 -4.52 1.83
C MET A 119 7.86 -3.03 1.83
N ALA A 120 8.88 -2.63 1.07
CA ALA A 120 9.26 -1.23 0.93
C ALA A 120 8.11 -0.38 0.38
N TYR A 121 7.43 -0.88 -0.66
CA TYR A 121 6.27 -0.23 -1.25
C TYR A 121 5.09 -0.15 -0.27
N GLY A 122 4.79 -1.22 0.46
CA GLY A 122 3.76 -1.22 1.50
C GLY A 122 4.04 -0.19 2.62
N TRP A 123 5.30 -0.01 3.01
CA TRP A 123 5.70 1.02 3.97
C TRP A 123 5.61 2.43 3.38
N MET A 124 6.04 2.61 2.15
CA MET A 124 5.96 3.90 1.44
C MET A 124 4.52 4.39 1.33
N THR A 125 3.58 3.48 1.09
CA THR A 125 2.15 3.77 0.92
C THR A 125 1.38 3.90 2.24
N GLY A 126 2.09 4.04 3.36
CA GLY A 126 1.51 4.24 4.69
C GLY A 126 0.89 3.00 5.33
N GLY A 127 1.14 1.79 4.80
CA GLY A 127 0.69 0.53 5.39
C GLY A 127 -0.84 0.41 5.49
N SER A 128 -1.57 0.90 4.48
CA SER A 128 -3.02 0.77 4.47
C SER A 128 -3.46 -0.70 4.57
N LEU A 129 -4.64 -0.96 5.11
CA LEU A 129 -5.16 -2.32 5.27
C LEU A 129 -5.20 -3.08 3.94
N SER A 130 -5.54 -2.39 2.84
CA SER A 130 -5.51 -2.95 1.49
C SER A 130 -4.10 -3.31 1.03
N SER A 131 -3.09 -2.46 1.34
CA SER A 131 -1.69 -2.73 1.02
C SER A 131 -1.16 -3.93 1.78
N VAL A 132 -1.41 -4.01 3.10
CA VAL A 132 -0.99 -5.15 3.94
C VAL A 132 -1.59 -6.45 3.43
N ARG A 133 -2.88 -6.46 3.09
CA ARG A 133 -3.55 -7.62 2.51
C ARG A 133 -2.91 -8.04 1.19
N ALA A 134 -2.70 -7.10 0.28
CA ALA A 134 -2.14 -7.40 -1.04
C ALA A 134 -0.70 -7.93 -0.95
N VAL A 135 0.16 -7.31 -0.15
CA VAL A 135 1.53 -7.79 0.10
C VAL A 135 1.51 -9.19 0.71
N GLY A 136 0.64 -9.44 1.69
CA GLY A 136 0.50 -10.76 2.31
C GLY A 136 0.01 -11.83 1.33
N MET A 137 -0.98 -11.52 0.50
CA MET A 137 -1.46 -12.45 -0.54
C MET A 137 -0.38 -12.75 -1.59
N CYS A 138 0.41 -11.74 -1.99
CA CYS A 138 1.57 -11.97 -2.86
C CYS A 138 2.62 -12.85 -2.19
N ALA A 139 2.89 -12.66 -0.89
CA ALA A 139 3.79 -13.51 -0.15
C ALA A 139 3.33 -14.97 -0.14
N ILE A 140 2.04 -15.21 0.11
CA ILE A 140 1.46 -16.57 0.07
C ILE A 140 1.58 -17.17 -1.34
N ALA A 141 1.34 -16.37 -2.39
CA ALA A 141 1.46 -16.83 -3.77
C ALA A 141 2.90 -17.23 -4.12
N ILE A 142 3.90 -16.42 -3.72
CA ILE A 142 5.32 -16.73 -3.90
C ILE A 142 5.71 -17.97 -3.11
N LEU A 143 5.27 -18.09 -1.85
CA LEU A 143 5.53 -19.28 -1.03
C LEU A 143 4.90 -20.54 -1.63
N ALA A 144 3.67 -20.46 -2.13
CA ALA A 144 3.01 -21.59 -2.80
C ALA A 144 3.82 -22.05 -4.02
N ASP A 145 4.30 -21.11 -4.84
CA ASP A 145 5.14 -21.42 -6.01
C ASP A 145 6.49 -22.03 -5.62
N LEU A 146 7.12 -21.57 -4.52
CA LEU A 146 8.38 -22.13 -4.02
C LEU A 146 8.23 -23.57 -3.50
N VAL A 147 7.09 -23.89 -2.90
CA VAL A 147 6.76 -25.23 -2.39
C VAL A 147 6.18 -26.14 -3.48
N GLY A 148 5.98 -25.62 -4.71
CA GLY A 148 5.38 -26.35 -5.81
C GLY A 148 3.88 -26.63 -5.62
N ARG A 149 3.18 -25.79 -4.87
CA ARG A 149 1.74 -25.86 -4.64
C ARG A 149 1.00 -24.86 -5.50
N THR A 150 -0.22 -25.19 -5.86
CA THR A 150 -1.12 -24.25 -6.54
C THR A 150 -1.57 -23.16 -5.57
N TYR A 151 -1.46 -21.90 -6.00
CA TYR A 151 -2.00 -20.77 -5.24
C TYR A 151 -3.51 -20.75 -5.36
N ASP A 152 -4.20 -20.74 -4.21
CA ASP A 152 -5.64 -20.51 -4.13
C ASP A 152 -5.93 -19.15 -3.48
N MET A 153 -6.61 -18.29 -4.24
CA MET A 153 -6.91 -16.92 -3.83
C MET A 153 -7.83 -16.87 -2.60
N LEU A 154 -8.83 -17.76 -2.52
CA LEU A 154 -9.78 -17.79 -1.41
C LEU A 154 -9.10 -18.20 -0.11
N THR A 155 -8.27 -19.22 -0.17
CA THR A 155 -7.46 -19.68 0.98
C THR A 155 -6.51 -18.57 1.43
N ALA A 156 -5.79 -17.91 0.50
CA ALA A 156 -4.90 -16.80 0.84
C ALA A 156 -5.66 -15.62 1.48
N MET A 157 -6.83 -15.29 0.97
CA MET A 157 -7.69 -14.26 1.54
C MET A 157 -8.16 -14.63 2.96
N GLY A 158 -8.58 -15.88 3.18
CA GLY A 158 -8.96 -16.40 4.49
C GLY A 158 -7.82 -16.31 5.52
N VAL A 159 -6.61 -16.72 5.12
CA VAL A 159 -5.41 -16.62 5.97
C VAL A 159 -5.12 -15.16 6.32
N MET A 160 -5.16 -14.25 5.35
CA MET A 160 -4.94 -12.84 5.61
C MET A 160 -6.02 -12.21 6.49
N LEU A 161 -7.28 -12.64 6.34
CA LEU A 161 -8.36 -12.22 7.22
C LEU A 161 -8.07 -12.60 8.68
N LEU A 162 -7.65 -13.84 8.93
CA LEU A 162 -7.29 -14.32 10.27
C LEU A 162 -6.11 -13.54 10.86
N VAL A 163 -5.06 -13.28 10.06
CA VAL A 163 -3.90 -12.50 10.49
C VAL A 163 -4.32 -11.07 10.87
N ILE A 164 -5.13 -10.42 10.04
CA ILE A 164 -5.59 -9.06 10.29
C ILE A 164 -6.56 -9.01 11.49
N ALA A 165 -7.47 -9.97 11.61
CA ALA A 165 -8.39 -10.05 12.75
C ALA A 165 -7.66 -10.23 14.08
N ARG A 166 -6.53 -10.94 14.08
CA ARG A 166 -5.69 -11.12 15.28
C ARG A 166 -4.94 -9.84 15.68
N THR A 167 -4.47 -9.08 14.69
CA THR A 167 -3.70 -7.84 14.94
C THR A 167 -4.59 -6.64 15.22
N ASN A 168 -5.71 -6.54 14.49
CA ASN A 168 -6.67 -5.45 14.65
C ASN A 168 -8.11 -5.93 14.35
N PRO A 169 -8.84 -6.41 15.36
CA PRO A 169 -10.19 -6.96 15.16
C PRO A 169 -11.20 -5.93 14.65
N LEU A 170 -10.98 -4.64 14.92
CA LEU A 170 -11.85 -3.56 14.43
C LEU A 170 -11.67 -3.29 12.93
N ALA A 171 -10.52 -3.65 12.37
CA ALA A 171 -10.24 -3.48 10.95
C ALA A 171 -11.12 -4.38 10.06
N VAL A 172 -11.59 -5.50 10.59
CA VAL A 172 -12.49 -6.44 9.87
C VAL A 172 -13.87 -5.81 9.61
N LYS A 173 -14.31 -4.86 10.46
CA LYS A 173 -15.57 -4.12 10.28
C LYS A 173 -15.48 -2.98 9.26
N GLN A 174 -14.28 -2.63 8.83
CA GLN A 174 -14.10 -1.64 7.78
C GLN A 174 -14.34 -2.32 6.43
N SER A 175 -15.03 -1.64 5.51
CA SER A 175 -15.45 -2.11 4.18
C SER A 175 -14.31 -2.50 3.22
N ALA A 176 -13.15 -2.87 3.75
CA ALA A 176 -11.99 -3.30 2.99
C ALA A 176 -11.94 -4.83 2.74
N PHE A 177 -12.99 -5.56 3.19
CA PHE A 177 -13.21 -6.98 2.94
C PHE A 177 -14.50 -7.18 2.18
#